data_574d3da6a1cda535af537114f7d43883
#
_entry.id   574d3da6a1cda535af537114f7d43883
#
_cell.length_a   1.000
_cell.length_b   1.000
_cell.length_c   1.000
_cell.angle_alpha   90.00
_cell.angle_beta   90.00
_cell.angle_gamma   90.00
#
_symmetry.space_group_name_H-M   'P 1'
#
loop_
_entity.id
_entity.type
_entity.pdbx_description
1 polymer ?
#
loop_
_entity_poly.entity_id
_entity_poly.type
_entity_poly.pdbx_seq_one_letter_code
_entity_poly.pdbx_strand_id
1 'polypeptide(L)'
;MDKQTNHTASQSNTMNSIPKTYKNYINGEFPRTESGRYYSVKDPSDKHIANVGLSTRKDIRNAVQVARKAHGAWTDKTAYNRGQIIYRMAEILSGRREQFIHEMVLLGYTKQAAEQEVNACIELIVYFAGWTDKTTQVFGSINPVASNHFNFSRQESIGVVGIICPETPSLLGMLGLLLPNMVAGNSQVLIASHQYPLPSCTFAEVLATSDVPAGIVNIITGIKTDLIPSISQHMDVDLLVGDESLDTNFRNMCELESASNMKRVFFWKSFISLDELNSTPDKTIANCLNSLKDPYHILYVQEVKTTWHPVSE
;
A
#
# COMPACT_ATOMS: atom_id res chain seq x y z
N MET A 1 -43.07 -54.77 -10.95
CA MET A 1 -43.12 -53.36 -11.37
C MET A 1 -42.04 -52.60 -10.62
N ASP A 2 -40.82 -52.64 -11.16
CA ASP A 2 -39.66 -52.05 -10.54
C ASP A 2 -39.52 -50.61 -11.02
N LYS A 3 -39.51 -49.68 -10.07
CA LYS A 3 -39.13 -48.29 -10.36
C LYS A 3 -37.64 -48.14 -10.20
N GLN A 4 -36.91 -48.05 -11.32
CA GLN A 4 -35.54 -47.58 -11.38
C GLN A 4 -35.50 -46.10 -11.08
N THR A 5 -34.87 -45.73 -9.98
CA THR A 5 -34.46 -44.36 -9.64
C THR A 5 -33.11 -44.09 -10.30
N ASN A 6 -33.14 -43.33 -11.39
CA ASN A 6 -31.92 -42.80 -12.00
C ASN A 6 -31.31 -41.68 -11.10
N HIS A 7 -30.21 -42.01 -10.44
CA HIS A 7 -29.30 -41.03 -9.87
C HIS A 7 -28.43 -40.46 -11.02
N THR A 8 -28.81 -39.32 -11.56
CA THR A 8 -27.91 -38.48 -12.35
C THR A 8 -26.92 -37.83 -11.41
N ALA A 9 -25.73 -38.40 -11.29
CA ALA A 9 -24.60 -37.73 -10.71
C ALA A 9 -24.21 -36.54 -11.61
N SER A 10 -24.41 -35.32 -11.13
CA SER A 10 -23.88 -34.12 -11.76
C SER A 10 -22.35 -34.17 -11.67
N GLN A 11 -21.70 -34.55 -12.75
CA GLN A 11 -20.26 -34.35 -12.92
C GLN A 11 -20.04 -32.86 -12.95
N SER A 12 -19.56 -32.27 -11.87
CA SER A 12 -19.01 -30.93 -11.85
C SER A 12 -17.78 -30.93 -12.78
N ASN A 13 -17.94 -30.32 -13.93
CA ASN A 13 -16.85 -29.99 -14.84
C ASN A 13 -15.89 -29.05 -14.10
N THR A 14 -14.92 -29.60 -13.37
CA THR A 14 -13.76 -28.87 -12.89
C THR A 14 -12.92 -28.52 -14.11
N MET A 15 -13.24 -27.39 -14.76
CA MET A 15 -12.28 -26.75 -15.66
C MET A 15 -10.97 -26.63 -14.89
N ASN A 16 -9.90 -27.25 -15.37
CA ASN A 16 -8.56 -27.08 -14.85
C ASN A 16 -8.18 -25.59 -15.03
N SER A 17 -8.42 -24.77 -14.01
CA SER A 17 -8.00 -23.37 -14.04
C SER A 17 -6.48 -23.35 -14.00
N ILE A 18 -5.86 -22.73 -15.01
CA ILE A 18 -4.42 -22.53 -15.04
C ILE A 18 -4.06 -21.57 -13.90
N PRO A 19 -3.18 -21.96 -12.96
CA PRO A 19 -2.79 -21.10 -11.86
C PRO A 19 -2.15 -19.79 -12.38
N LYS A 20 -2.66 -18.65 -11.91
CA LYS A 20 -2.12 -17.33 -12.27
C LYS A 20 -0.73 -17.16 -11.63
N THR A 21 0.20 -16.55 -12.37
CA THR A 21 1.49 -16.10 -11.84
C THR A 21 1.49 -14.59 -11.71
N TYR A 22 1.51 -14.12 -10.46
CA TYR A 22 1.59 -12.69 -10.14
C TYR A 22 3.04 -12.21 -10.19
N LYS A 23 3.22 -11.04 -10.74
CA LYS A 23 4.52 -10.39 -10.91
C LYS A 23 4.63 -9.17 -10.00
N ASN A 24 5.84 -8.62 -9.86
CA ASN A 24 6.03 -7.30 -9.28
C ASN A 24 5.31 -6.23 -10.12
N TYR A 25 5.05 -5.08 -9.51
CA TYR A 25 4.62 -3.89 -10.22
C TYR A 25 5.69 -2.81 -10.04
N ILE A 26 6.40 -2.50 -11.11
CA ILE A 26 7.50 -1.52 -11.10
C ILE A 26 7.40 -0.66 -12.35
N ASN A 27 7.47 0.66 -12.19
CA ASN A 27 7.41 1.61 -13.30
C ASN A 27 6.15 1.54 -14.17
N GLY A 28 5.00 1.20 -13.57
CA GLY A 28 3.76 1.03 -14.34
C GLY A 28 3.67 -0.29 -15.12
N GLU A 29 4.64 -1.16 -14.98
CA GLU A 29 4.74 -2.43 -15.69
C GLU A 29 4.71 -3.63 -14.72
N PHE A 30 4.52 -4.83 -15.28
CA PHE A 30 4.49 -6.08 -14.53
C PHE A 30 5.72 -6.96 -14.86
N PRO A 31 6.93 -6.58 -14.43
CA PRO A 31 8.13 -7.36 -14.69
C PRO A 31 8.15 -8.64 -13.85
N ARG A 32 8.81 -9.67 -14.38
CA ARG A 32 9.24 -10.82 -13.56
C ARG A 32 10.31 -10.35 -12.57
N THR A 33 10.47 -11.09 -11.47
CA THR A 33 11.61 -10.88 -10.57
C THR A 33 12.92 -11.08 -11.32
N GLU A 34 13.96 -10.37 -10.92
CA GLU A 34 15.28 -10.47 -11.59
C GLU A 34 15.85 -11.89 -11.57
N SER A 35 15.59 -12.63 -10.50
CA SER A 35 15.99 -14.04 -10.37
C SER A 35 15.12 -15.03 -11.14
N GLY A 36 13.95 -14.60 -11.64
CA GLY A 36 12.94 -15.47 -12.25
C GLY A 36 12.24 -16.42 -11.27
N ARG A 37 12.58 -16.35 -9.95
CA ARG A 37 12.01 -17.24 -8.93
C ARG A 37 10.62 -16.78 -8.50
N TYR A 38 9.83 -17.73 -8.02
CA TYR A 38 8.51 -17.51 -7.44
C TYR A 38 8.30 -18.43 -6.25
N TYR A 39 7.30 -18.11 -5.42
CA TYR A 39 6.81 -18.99 -4.37
C TYR A 39 5.33 -19.31 -4.60
N SER A 40 4.91 -20.43 -4.04
CA SER A 40 3.55 -20.94 -4.16
C SER A 40 2.68 -20.35 -3.04
N VAL A 41 1.58 -19.72 -3.42
CA VAL A 41 0.51 -19.33 -2.48
C VAL A 41 -0.51 -20.47 -2.44
N LYS A 42 -0.92 -20.82 -1.23
CA LYS A 42 -1.82 -21.93 -0.96
C LYS A 42 -3.04 -21.47 -0.17
N ASP A 43 -4.14 -22.20 -0.32
CA ASP A 43 -5.32 -22.01 0.51
C ASP A 43 -5.13 -22.66 1.90
N PRO A 44 -6.07 -22.47 2.85
CA PRO A 44 -5.98 -23.09 4.17
C PRO A 44 -5.97 -24.63 4.16
N SER A 45 -6.35 -25.26 3.04
CA SER A 45 -6.28 -26.73 2.85
C SER A 45 -4.97 -27.21 2.21
N ASP A 46 -3.95 -26.34 2.11
CA ASP A 46 -2.64 -26.57 1.47
C ASP A 46 -2.71 -26.76 -0.05
N LYS A 47 -3.83 -26.44 -0.69
CA LYS A 47 -3.97 -26.50 -2.14
C LYS A 47 -3.36 -25.29 -2.80
N HIS A 48 -2.58 -25.51 -3.86
CA HIS A 48 -1.98 -24.43 -4.66
C HIS A 48 -3.04 -23.55 -5.32
N ILE A 49 -2.92 -22.23 -5.13
CA ILE A 49 -3.82 -21.22 -5.72
C ILE A 49 -3.12 -20.44 -6.83
N ALA A 50 -1.90 -19.94 -6.55
CA ALA A 50 -1.17 -19.06 -7.44
C ALA A 50 0.33 -19.10 -7.19
N ASN A 51 1.09 -18.65 -8.19
CA ASN A 51 2.51 -18.35 -8.02
C ASN A 51 2.69 -16.84 -7.86
N VAL A 52 3.60 -16.43 -6.98
CA VAL A 52 3.92 -15.02 -6.74
C VAL A 52 5.43 -14.82 -6.82
N GLY A 53 5.85 -13.72 -7.42
CA GLY A 53 7.26 -13.42 -7.61
C GLY A 53 8.05 -13.41 -6.31
N LEU A 54 9.21 -14.06 -6.28
CA LEU A 54 10.14 -14.06 -5.17
C LEU A 54 11.27 -13.07 -5.47
N SER A 55 11.08 -11.82 -5.03
CA SER A 55 12.01 -10.72 -5.30
C SER A 55 13.28 -10.79 -4.48
N THR A 56 14.27 -10.06 -4.93
CA THR A 56 15.61 -9.97 -4.36
C THR A 56 15.99 -8.51 -4.10
N ARG A 57 17.17 -8.29 -3.50
CA ARG A 57 17.77 -6.97 -3.33
C ARG A 57 17.85 -6.16 -4.63
N LYS A 58 18.03 -6.82 -5.79
CA LYS A 58 18.11 -6.12 -7.09
C LYS A 58 16.75 -5.53 -7.49
N ASP A 59 15.65 -6.23 -7.21
CA ASP A 59 14.30 -5.75 -7.49
C ASP A 59 13.99 -4.52 -6.63
N ILE A 60 14.36 -4.52 -5.33
CA ILE A 60 14.24 -3.35 -4.44
C ILE A 60 15.04 -2.18 -5.00
N ARG A 61 16.32 -2.37 -5.36
CA ARG A 61 17.14 -1.31 -5.93
C ARG A 61 16.53 -0.70 -7.18
N ASN A 62 16.06 -1.53 -8.10
CA ASN A 62 15.44 -1.08 -9.34
C ASN A 62 14.16 -0.28 -9.06
N ALA A 63 13.31 -0.73 -8.13
CA ALA A 63 12.10 -0.03 -7.73
C ALA A 63 12.40 1.33 -7.09
N VAL A 64 13.41 1.42 -6.20
CA VAL A 64 13.82 2.70 -5.57
C VAL A 64 14.37 3.67 -6.61
N GLN A 65 15.19 3.21 -7.57
CA GLN A 65 15.71 4.07 -8.64
C GLN A 65 14.57 4.64 -9.50
N VAL A 66 13.57 3.82 -9.82
CA VAL A 66 12.39 4.23 -10.58
C VAL A 66 11.55 5.23 -9.77
N ALA A 67 11.31 4.95 -8.48
CA ALA A 67 10.57 5.83 -7.58
C ALA A 67 11.24 7.20 -7.47
N ARG A 68 12.57 7.25 -7.31
CA ARG A 68 13.35 8.51 -7.25
C ARG A 68 13.21 9.31 -8.55
N LYS A 69 13.28 8.64 -9.70
CA LYS A 69 13.14 9.30 -11.01
C LYS A 69 11.73 9.84 -11.24
N ALA A 70 10.71 9.12 -10.78
CA ALA A 70 9.31 9.48 -10.99
C ALA A 70 8.80 10.57 -10.03
N HIS A 71 9.47 10.80 -8.88
CA HIS A 71 9.01 11.66 -7.80
C HIS A 71 8.58 13.05 -8.27
N GLY A 72 9.40 13.74 -9.09
CA GLY A 72 9.09 15.08 -9.62
C GLY A 72 7.77 15.12 -10.38
N ALA A 73 7.48 14.13 -11.20
CA ALA A 73 6.23 14.07 -11.97
C ALA A 73 4.96 13.99 -11.09
N TRP A 74 5.07 13.53 -9.85
CA TRP A 74 3.97 13.50 -8.90
C TRP A 74 3.86 14.79 -8.08
N THR A 75 4.98 15.33 -7.63
CA THR A 75 5.01 16.59 -6.86
C THR A 75 4.57 17.80 -7.70
N ASP A 76 4.87 17.79 -9.00
CA ASP A 76 4.48 18.87 -9.94
C ASP A 76 2.98 18.89 -10.26
N LYS A 77 2.25 17.77 -9.98
CA LYS A 77 0.79 17.78 -10.10
C LYS A 77 0.16 18.65 -9.02
N THR A 78 -0.89 19.38 -9.40
CA THR A 78 -1.68 20.12 -8.39
C THR A 78 -2.30 19.16 -7.38
N ALA A 79 -2.53 19.63 -6.18
CA ALA A 79 -3.19 18.85 -5.13
C ALA A 79 -4.56 18.34 -5.59
N TYR A 80 -5.34 19.16 -6.30
CA TYR A 80 -6.62 18.77 -6.89
C TYR A 80 -6.47 17.60 -7.88
N ASN A 81 -5.49 17.68 -8.79
CA ASN A 81 -5.27 16.61 -9.76
C ASN A 81 -4.83 15.30 -9.09
N ARG A 82 -3.98 15.36 -8.06
CA ARG A 82 -3.64 14.17 -7.26
C ARG A 82 -4.90 13.56 -6.61
N GLY A 83 -5.79 14.39 -6.07
CA GLY A 83 -7.07 13.96 -5.49
C GLY A 83 -7.95 13.24 -6.51
N GLN A 84 -8.06 13.74 -7.74
CA GLN A 84 -8.82 13.10 -8.82
C GLN A 84 -8.24 11.72 -9.16
N ILE A 85 -6.91 11.59 -9.25
CA ILE A 85 -6.24 10.31 -9.52
C ILE A 85 -6.49 9.31 -8.39
N ILE A 86 -6.36 9.75 -7.13
CA ILE A 86 -6.63 8.88 -5.97
C ILE A 86 -8.12 8.47 -5.95
N TYR A 87 -9.04 9.40 -6.22
CA TYR A 87 -10.46 9.08 -6.31
C TYR A 87 -10.75 8.05 -7.41
N ARG A 88 -10.06 8.16 -8.56
CA ARG A 88 -10.16 7.20 -9.66
C ARG A 88 -9.78 5.77 -9.24
N MET A 89 -8.83 5.63 -8.30
CA MET A 89 -8.49 4.32 -7.74
C MET A 89 -9.69 3.69 -7.00
N ALA A 90 -10.50 4.50 -6.29
CA ALA A 90 -11.70 4.02 -5.62
C ALA A 90 -12.76 3.54 -6.62
N GLU A 91 -12.97 4.26 -7.72
CA GLU A 91 -13.90 3.87 -8.77
C GLU A 91 -13.51 2.53 -9.40
N ILE A 92 -12.24 2.35 -9.74
CA ILE A 92 -11.74 1.12 -10.35
C ILE A 92 -11.77 -0.05 -9.37
N LEU A 93 -11.38 0.17 -8.11
CA LEU A 93 -11.49 -0.85 -7.06
C LEU A 93 -12.94 -1.28 -6.86
N SER A 94 -13.87 -0.32 -6.82
CA SER A 94 -15.31 -0.60 -6.71
C SER A 94 -15.83 -1.44 -7.88
N GLY A 95 -15.40 -1.15 -9.10
CA GLY A 95 -15.76 -1.94 -10.29
C GLY A 95 -15.17 -3.36 -10.29
N ARG A 96 -14.10 -3.59 -9.56
CA ARG A 96 -13.42 -4.91 -9.45
C ARG A 96 -13.66 -5.61 -8.12
N ARG A 97 -14.58 -5.12 -7.31
CA ARG A 97 -14.86 -5.56 -5.94
C ARG A 97 -14.93 -7.08 -5.80
N GLU A 98 -15.71 -7.75 -6.64
CA GLU A 98 -15.91 -9.21 -6.56
C GLU A 98 -14.62 -10.01 -6.80
N GLN A 99 -13.68 -9.49 -7.60
CA GLN A 99 -12.39 -10.12 -7.80
C GLN A 99 -11.57 -10.12 -6.49
N PHE A 100 -11.52 -8.98 -5.80
CA PHE A 100 -10.80 -8.87 -4.52
C PHE A 100 -11.42 -9.76 -3.44
N ILE A 101 -12.76 -9.75 -3.33
CA ILE A 101 -13.47 -10.63 -2.38
C ILE A 101 -13.15 -12.09 -2.66
N HIS A 102 -13.20 -12.51 -3.93
CA HIS A 102 -12.87 -13.87 -4.32
C HIS A 102 -11.44 -14.27 -3.93
N GLU A 103 -10.45 -13.41 -4.23
CA GLU A 103 -9.05 -13.67 -3.89
C GLU A 103 -8.82 -13.77 -2.37
N MET A 104 -9.46 -12.91 -1.57
CA MET A 104 -9.39 -12.97 -0.12
C MET A 104 -10.02 -14.26 0.43
N VAL A 105 -11.17 -14.66 -0.10
CA VAL A 105 -11.83 -15.93 0.30
C VAL A 105 -10.94 -17.12 -0.01
N LEU A 106 -10.27 -17.16 -1.16
CA LEU A 106 -9.27 -18.18 -1.47
C LEU A 106 -8.13 -18.24 -0.46
N LEU A 107 -7.78 -17.10 0.13
CA LEU A 107 -6.72 -16.98 1.14
C LEU A 107 -7.21 -17.28 2.58
N GLY A 108 -8.47 -17.66 2.78
CA GLY A 108 -9.01 -18.05 4.09
C GLY A 108 -9.82 -16.99 4.82
N TYR A 109 -10.12 -15.86 4.19
CA TYR A 109 -11.09 -14.92 4.74
C TYR A 109 -12.51 -15.48 4.67
N THR A 110 -13.35 -15.17 5.65
CA THR A 110 -14.79 -15.32 5.47
C THR A 110 -15.28 -14.35 4.41
N LYS A 111 -16.36 -14.71 3.71
CA LYS A 111 -16.93 -13.79 2.69
C LYS A 111 -17.30 -12.43 3.29
N GLN A 112 -17.87 -12.42 4.50
CA GLN A 112 -18.23 -11.19 5.20
C GLN A 112 -16.99 -10.34 5.51
N ALA A 113 -15.91 -10.92 6.03
CA ALA A 113 -14.67 -10.19 6.31
C ALA A 113 -14.07 -9.58 5.04
N ALA A 114 -14.03 -10.35 3.94
CA ALA A 114 -13.54 -9.87 2.65
C ALA A 114 -14.39 -8.71 2.10
N GLU A 115 -15.73 -8.81 2.16
CA GLU A 115 -16.64 -7.75 1.75
C GLU A 115 -16.44 -6.46 2.56
N GLN A 116 -16.31 -6.59 3.87
CA GLN A 116 -16.09 -5.44 4.77
C GLN A 116 -14.73 -4.81 4.54
N GLU A 117 -13.67 -5.59 4.35
CA GLU A 117 -12.33 -5.05 4.07
C GLU A 117 -12.32 -4.28 2.75
N VAL A 118 -12.90 -4.81 1.67
CA VAL A 118 -12.96 -4.12 0.38
C VAL A 118 -13.78 -2.83 0.47
N ASN A 119 -14.89 -2.83 1.19
CA ASN A 119 -15.70 -1.61 1.41
C ASN A 119 -14.89 -0.55 2.18
N ALA A 120 -14.21 -0.95 3.25
CA ALA A 120 -13.35 -0.07 4.03
C ALA A 120 -12.20 0.51 3.19
N CYS A 121 -11.63 -0.28 2.27
CA CYS A 121 -10.62 0.17 1.33
C CYS A 121 -11.13 1.28 0.41
N ILE A 122 -12.31 1.10 -0.18
CA ILE A 122 -12.95 2.11 -1.04
C ILE A 122 -13.18 3.40 -0.25
N GLU A 123 -13.73 3.29 0.97
CA GLU A 123 -13.99 4.43 1.85
C GLU A 123 -12.69 5.15 2.25
N LEU A 124 -11.63 4.41 2.55
CA LEU A 124 -10.33 4.98 2.90
C LEU A 124 -9.70 5.74 1.72
N ILE A 125 -9.79 5.21 0.50
CA ILE A 125 -9.28 5.88 -0.70
C ILE A 125 -10.04 7.21 -0.92
N VAL A 126 -11.37 7.19 -0.81
CA VAL A 126 -12.20 8.41 -0.95
C VAL A 126 -11.85 9.44 0.13
N TYR A 127 -11.67 8.99 1.37
CA TYR A 127 -11.26 9.86 2.48
C TYR A 127 -9.95 10.59 2.18
N PHE A 128 -8.91 9.86 1.77
CA PHE A 128 -7.61 10.46 1.48
C PHE A 128 -7.60 11.28 0.18
N ALA A 129 -8.38 10.91 -0.83
CA ALA A 129 -8.60 11.76 -2.00
C ALA A 129 -9.10 13.15 -1.61
N GLY A 130 -10.02 13.22 -0.63
CA GLY A 130 -10.54 14.47 -0.10
C GLY A 130 -9.56 15.28 0.76
N TRP A 131 -8.42 14.72 1.16
CA TRP A 131 -7.39 15.43 1.95
C TRP A 131 -6.35 16.13 1.09
N THR A 132 -6.21 15.80 -0.17
CA THR A 132 -5.11 16.31 -1.03
C THR A 132 -5.01 17.83 -1.08
N ASP A 133 -6.13 18.51 -1.20
CA ASP A 133 -6.21 19.98 -1.29
C ASP A 133 -6.38 20.69 0.07
N LYS A 134 -6.53 19.92 1.16
CA LYS A 134 -6.74 20.46 2.50
C LYS A 134 -5.48 20.52 3.36
N THR A 135 -4.48 19.69 3.05
CA THR A 135 -3.28 19.55 3.87
C THR A 135 -2.58 20.86 4.18
N THR A 136 -2.35 21.69 3.16
CA THR A 136 -1.69 22.99 3.35
C THR A 136 -2.54 23.97 4.15
N GLN A 137 -3.87 23.91 4.04
CA GLN A 137 -4.78 24.78 4.80
C GLN A 137 -4.85 24.41 6.28
N VAL A 138 -4.76 23.08 6.58
CA VAL A 138 -4.89 22.57 7.95
C VAL A 138 -3.56 22.58 8.68
N PHE A 139 -2.47 22.23 8.01
CA PHE A 139 -1.15 22.05 8.62
C PHE A 139 -0.16 23.19 8.29
N GLY A 140 -0.48 24.07 7.34
CA GLY A 140 0.32 25.26 7.07
C GLY A 140 0.14 26.33 8.15
N SER A 141 1.15 27.18 8.32
CA SER A 141 1.10 28.27 9.30
C SER A 141 1.69 29.57 8.76
N ILE A 142 1.16 30.67 9.26
CA ILE A 142 1.78 31.99 9.16
C ILE A 142 2.47 32.22 10.51
N ASN A 143 3.77 32.49 10.49
CA ASN A 143 4.58 32.59 11.69
C ASN A 143 4.81 34.05 12.06
N PRO A 144 4.61 34.47 13.33
CA PRO A 144 4.91 35.81 13.77
C PRO A 144 6.43 36.03 13.81
N VAL A 145 6.88 37.13 13.24
CA VAL A 145 8.30 37.53 13.21
C VAL A 145 8.45 39.04 13.54
N ALA A 146 9.57 39.41 14.15
CA ALA A 146 9.82 40.80 14.59
C ALA A 146 10.41 41.70 13.48
N SER A 147 10.58 41.20 12.26
CA SER A 147 11.16 41.91 11.13
C SER A 147 10.17 42.09 10.00
N ASN A 148 10.45 42.99 9.04
CA ASN A 148 9.60 43.24 7.87
C ASN A 148 9.64 42.05 6.88
N HIS A 149 9.16 40.89 7.34
CA HIS A 149 9.05 39.68 6.52
C HIS A 149 7.67 39.03 6.71
N PHE A 150 7.12 38.53 5.63
CA PHE A 150 6.04 37.57 5.67
C PHE A 150 6.65 36.17 5.79
N ASN A 151 6.46 35.57 6.95
CA ASN A 151 7.00 34.21 7.23
C ASN A 151 5.88 33.20 7.25
N PHE A 152 6.02 32.13 6.48
CA PHE A 152 5.03 31.05 6.44
C PHE A 152 5.72 29.70 6.30
N SER A 153 5.05 28.68 6.85
CA SER A 153 5.47 27.28 6.74
C SER A 153 4.43 26.47 5.96
N ARG A 154 4.91 25.62 5.09
CA ARG A 154 4.07 24.69 4.33
C ARG A 154 4.71 23.29 4.34
N GLN A 155 3.89 22.28 4.11
CA GLN A 155 4.31 20.90 3.97
C GLN A 155 4.76 20.64 2.54
N GLU A 156 5.85 19.88 2.41
CA GLU A 156 6.38 19.36 1.13
C GLU A 156 6.60 17.83 1.23
N SER A 157 6.66 17.18 0.10
CA SER A 157 6.96 15.75 0.05
C SER A 157 8.38 15.46 0.55
N ILE A 158 8.56 14.33 1.25
CA ILE A 158 9.88 13.93 1.73
C ILE A 158 10.73 13.27 0.64
N GLY A 159 10.11 12.61 -0.34
CA GLY A 159 10.84 11.92 -1.41
C GLY A 159 10.38 10.49 -1.66
N VAL A 160 11.29 9.53 -1.54
CA VAL A 160 11.03 8.10 -1.72
C VAL A 160 10.75 7.44 -0.39
N VAL A 161 9.61 6.77 -0.29
CA VAL A 161 9.18 6.08 0.92
C VAL A 161 9.22 4.56 0.73
N GLY A 162 9.93 3.88 1.61
CA GLY A 162 9.87 2.43 1.75
C GLY A 162 8.70 2.04 2.66
N ILE A 163 7.83 1.15 2.21
CA ILE A 163 6.66 0.70 2.97
C ILE A 163 6.75 -0.81 3.21
N ILE A 164 6.60 -1.21 4.47
CA ILE A 164 6.55 -2.61 4.90
C ILE A 164 5.13 -2.91 5.32
N CYS A 165 4.35 -3.53 4.42
CA CYS A 165 2.93 -3.80 4.67
C CYS A 165 2.73 -4.86 5.76
N PRO A 166 1.63 -4.81 6.55
CA PRO A 166 1.25 -5.88 7.46
C PRO A 166 0.93 -7.17 6.70
N GLU A 167 0.79 -8.29 7.40
CA GLU A 167 0.28 -9.51 6.78
C GLU A 167 -1.24 -9.41 6.60
N THR A 168 -1.96 -9.04 7.63
CA THR A 168 -3.41 -8.80 7.62
C THR A 168 -3.75 -7.52 8.39
N PRO A 169 -4.80 -6.78 8.01
CA PRO A 169 -5.58 -6.90 6.79
C PRO A 169 -4.74 -6.56 5.56
N SER A 170 -4.72 -7.46 4.56
CA SER A 170 -3.70 -7.39 3.50
C SER A 170 -3.89 -6.23 2.52
N LEU A 171 -5.12 -5.85 2.22
CA LEU A 171 -5.44 -4.71 1.34
C LEU A 171 -5.61 -3.42 2.15
N LEU A 172 -6.44 -3.44 3.21
CA LEU A 172 -6.71 -2.26 4.03
C LEU A 172 -5.46 -1.75 4.74
N GLY A 173 -4.65 -2.65 5.31
CA GLY A 173 -3.39 -2.29 5.95
C GLY A 173 -2.37 -1.73 4.96
N MET A 174 -2.25 -2.30 3.77
CA MET A 174 -1.42 -1.73 2.70
C MET A 174 -1.88 -0.32 2.31
N LEU A 175 -3.18 -0.12 2.09
CA LEU A 175 -3.73 1.17 1.71
C LEU A 175 -3.59 2.22 2.82
N GLY A 176 -3.71 1.82 4.08
CA GLY A 176 -3.49 2.71 5.22
C GLY A 176 -2.08 3.30 5.27
N LEU A 177 -1.08 2.53 4.82
CA LEU A 177 0.30 3.00 4.71
C LEU A 177 0.57 3.75 3.39
N LEU A 178 -0.06 3.34 2.29
CA LEU A 178 0.13 3.89 0.95
C LEU A 178 -0.48 5.29 0.79
N LEU A 179 -1.75 5.46 1.18
CA LEU A 179 -2.55 6.63 0.83
C LEU A 179 -2.04 7.95 1.44
N PRO A 180 -1.65 8.02 2.74
CA PRO A 180 -1.05 9.23 3.30
C PRO A 180 0.17 9.70 2.51
N ASN A 181 1.00 8.76 2.06
CA ASN A 181 2.20 9.02 1.27
C ASN A 181 1.85 9.54 -0.13
N MET A 182 0.80 9.03 -0.77
CA MET A 182 0.33 9.57 -2.06
C MET A 182 -0.19 11.00 -1.92
N VAL A 183 -0.99 11.28 -0.88
CA VAL A 183 -1.49 12.63 -0.57
C VAL A 183 -0.33 13.60 -0.34
N ALA A 184 0.66 13.17 0.44
CA ALA A 184 1.87 13.95 0.73
C ALA A 184 2.73 14.29 -0.50
N GLY A 185 2.53 13.59 -1.62
CA GLY A 185 3.30 13.79 -2.84
C GLY A 185 4.54 12.90 -2.95
N ASN A 186 4.67 11.87 -2.12
CA ASN A 186 5.80 10.94 -2.13
C ASN A 186 5.69 9.89 -3.23
N SER A 187 6.83 9.38 -3.69
CA SER A 187 6.92 8.13 -4.45
C SER A 187 7.24 6.97 -3.51
N GLN A 188 6.85 5.74 -3.88
CA GLN A 188 6.77 4.66 -2.91
C GLN A 188 7.26 3.32 -3.46
N VAL A 189 7.92 2.54 -2.59
CA VAL A 189 8.27 1.14 -2.82
C VAL A 189 7.70 0.31 -1.67
N LEU A 190 6.72 -0.55 -1.99
CA LEU A 190 6.01 -1.37 -1.02
C LEU A 190 6.51 -2.80 -1.05
N ILE A 191 6.80 -3.36 0.12
CA ILE A 191 6.93 -4.80 0.34
C ILE A 191 5.56 -5.30 0.76
N ALA A 192 4.88 -6.03 -0.13
CA ALA A 192 3.54 -6.56 0.11
C ALA A 192 3.51 -7.65 1.19
N SER A 193 2.32 -8.00 1.66
CA SER A 193 2.13 -9.18 2.51
C SER A 193 2.72 -10.42 1.84
N HIS A 194 3.49 -11.19 2.61
CA HIS A 194 4.03 -12.47 2.13
C HIS A 194 2.99 -13.59 2.18
N GLN A 195 2.19 -13.60 3.25
CA GLN A 195 1.20 -14.63 3.48
C GLN A 195 -0.07 -14.43 2.64
N TYR A 196 -0.49 -13.18 2.43
CA TYR A 196 -1.72 -12.83 1.72
C TYR A 196 -1.45 -11.84 0.57
N PRO A 197 -0.62 -12.21 -0.44
CA PRO A 197 -0.11 -11.26 -1.43
C PRO A 197 -1.11 -10.91 -2.54
N LEU A 198 -2.14 -11.74 -2.80
CA LEU A 198 -2.98 -11.59 -3.99
C LEU A 198 -3.70 -10.25 -4.07
N PRO A 199 -4.33 -9.72 -2.99
CA PRO A 199 -4.98 -8.42 -3.05
C PRO A 199 -4.02 -7.28 -3.41
N SER A 200 -2.78 -7.30 -2.89
CA SER A 200 -1.76 -6.31 -3.24
C SER A 200 -1.33 -6.40 -4.70
N CYS A 201 -1.17 -7.61 -5.21
CA CYS A 201 -0.82 -7.84 -6.62
C CYS A 201 -1.95 -7.41 -7.57
N THR A 202 -3.20 -7.66 -7.21
CA THR A 202 -4.37 -7.26 -7.99
C THR A 202 -4.59 -5.75 -7.90
N PHE A 203 -4.26 -5.13 -6.76
CA PHE A 203 -4.30 -3.67 -6.63
C PHE A 203 -3.31 -2.96 -7.56
N ALA A 204 -2.20 -3.60 -7.93
CA ALA A 204 -1.31 -3.09 -8.97
C ALA A 204 -2.03 -2.87 -10.32
N GLU A 205 -3.01 -3.71 -10.65
CA GLU A 205 -3.82 -3.52 -11.85
C GLU A 205 -4.78 -2.31 -11.72
N VAL A 206 -5.25 -2.01 -10.50
CA VAL A 206 -6.00 -0.77 -10.20
C VAL A 206 -5.10 0.45 -10.42
N LEU A 207 -3.87 0.44 -9.89
CA LEU A 207 -2.90 1.52 -10.09
C LEU A 207 -2.59 1.75 -11.58
N ALA A 208 -2.37 0.68 -12.34
CA ALA A 208 -2.04 0.75 -13.77
C ALA A 208 -3.18 1.34 -14.63
N THR A 209 -4.41 1.35 -14.12
CA THR A 209 -5.60 1.83 -14.85
C THR A 209 -6.24 3.09 -14.21
N SER A 210 -5.59 3.69 -13.20
CA SER A 210 -6.11 4.86 -12.45
C SER A 210 -5.38 6.16 -12.74
N ASP A 211 -4.65 6.26 -13.84
CA ASP A 211 -3.84 7.43 -14.20
C ASP A 211 -2.71 7.77 -13.21
N VAL A 212 -2.36 6.84 -12.30
CA VAL A 212 -1.19 6.97 -11.43
C VAL A 212 0.06 6.94 -12.30
N PRO A 213 0.94 7.97 -12.24
CA PRO A 213 2.12 7.98 -13.09
C PRO A 213 3.04 6.79 -12.81
N ALA A 214 3.63 6.26 -13.86
CA ALA A 214 4.58 5.15 -13.75
C ALA A 214 5.70 5.45 -12.76
N GLY A 215 6.02 4.51 -11.88
CA GLY A 215 7.08 4.63 -10.88
C GLY A 215 6.70 5.32 -9.56
N ILE A 216 5.53 5.96 -9.46
CA ILE A 216 5.08 6.59 -8.20
C ILE A 216 4.77 5.55 -7.13
N VAL A 217 4.14 4.45 -7.52
CA VAL A 217 3.89 3.31 -6.63
C VAL A 217 4.53 2.08 -7.26
N ASN A 218 5.36 1.39 -6.48
CA ASN A 218 6.02 0.15 -6.90
C ASN A 218 5.73 -0.92 -5.85
N ILE A 219 5.20 -2.07 -6.26
CA ILE A 219 4.81 -3.17 -5.37
C ILE A 219 5.76 -4.35 -5.61
N ILE A 220 6.45 -4.73 -4.56
CA ILE A 220 7.41 -5.83 -4.53
C ILE A 220 6.85 -6.96 -3.68
N THR A 221 6.91 -8.18 -4.19
CA THR A 221 6.50 -9.39 -3.49
C THR A 221 7.70 -10.24 -3.12
N GLY A 222 7.65 -10.96 -2.01
CA GLY A 222 8.74 -11.83 -1.58
C GLY A 222 8.75 -12.07 -0.07
N ILE A 223 9.83 -12.68 0.41
CA ILE A 223 10.04 -12.93 1.83
C ILE A 223 10.52 -11.65 2.51
N LYS A 224 9.74 -11.15 3.49
CA LYS A 224 10.05 -9.88 4.17
C LYS A 224 11.41 -9.88 4.83
N THR A 225 11.82 -10.99 5.46
CA THR A 225 13.13 -11.12 6.12
C THR A 225 14.30 -10.89 5.17
N ASP A 226 14.13 -11.18 3.87
CA ASP A 226 15.17 -11.01 2.86
C ASP A 226 15.16 -9.60 2.25
N LEU A 227 13.98 -8.95 2.22
CA LEU A 227 13.78 -7.66 1.55
C LEU A 227 13.95 -6.46 2.49
N ILE A 228 13.53 -6.57 3.77
CA ILE A 228 13.61 -5.48 4.75
C ILE A 228 15.02 -4.93 4.92
N PRO A 229 16.08 -5.75 5.05
CA PRO A 229 17.45 -5.23 5.13
C PRO A 229 17.80 -4.35 3.95
N SER A 230 17.39 -4.77 2.75
CA SER A 230 17.72 -4.08 1.51
C SER A 230 17.04 -2.71 1.37
N ILE A 231 15.79 -2.58 1.80
CA ILE A 231 15.07 -1.30 1.74
C ILE A 231 15.50 -0.36 2.87
N SER A 232 15.80 -0.92 4.06
CA SER A 232 16.24 -0.14 5.22
C SER A 232 17.62 0.49 5.01
N GLN A 233 18.54 -0.22 4.38
CA GLN A 233 19.90 0.26 4.08
C GLN A 233 19.99 1.15 2.84
N HIS A 234 18.92 1.25 2.04
CA HIS A 234 18.98 1.97 0.77
C HIS A 234 19.11 3.48 0.98
N MET A 235 20.18 4.09 0.47
CA MET A 235 20.49 5.51 0.68
C MET A 235 19.46 6.46 0.02
N ASP A 236 18.84 6.04 -1.09
CA ASP A 236 17.79 6.81 -1.79
C ASP A 236 16.38 6.58 -1.24
N VAL A 237 16.23 5.93 -0.10
CA VAL A 237 14.98 5.88 0.67
C VAL A 237 15.07 6.94 1.75
N ASP A 238 14.13 7.87 1.76
CA ASP A 238 14.12 9.04 2.66
C ASP A 238 13.30 8.79 3.94
N LEU A 239 12.36 7.84 3.87
CA LEU A 239 11.46 7.49 4.96
C LEU A 239 11.12 6.00 4.89
N LEU A 240 11.01 5.35 6.06
CA LEU A 240 10.42 4.02 6.20
C LEU A 240 9.11 4.11 6.97
N VAL A 241 8.09 3.44 6.45
CA VAL A 241 6.80 3.28 7.12
C VAL A 241 6.45 1.80 7.19
N GLY A 242 6.02 1.34 8.34
CA GLY A 242 5.64 -0.05 8.54
C GLY A 242 4.48 -0.20 9.53
N ASP A 243 4.14 -1.43 9.81
CA ASP A 243 3.16 -1.79 10.82
C ASP A 243 3.83 -2.18 12.14
N GLU A 244 3.20 -1.85 13.27
CA GLU A 244 3.70 -2.20 14.61
C GLU A 244 3.80 -3.70 14.86
N SER A 245 3.11 -4.55 14.08
CA SER A 245 3.19 -6.01 14.17
C SER A 245 4.50 -6.57 13.61
N LEU A 246 5.31 -5.74 12.93
CA LEU A 246 6.63 -6.15 12.47
C LEU A 246 7.48 -6.59 13.67
N ASP A 247 8.17 -7.73 13.53
CA ASP A 247 9.05 -8.25 14.58
C ASP A 247 10.01 -7.19 15.10
N THR A 248 10.23 -7.18 16.43
CA THR A 248 11.04 -6.16 17.12
C THR A 248 12.46 -6.08 16.56
N ASN A 249 13.06 -7.21 16.17
CA ASN A 249 14.42 -7.19 15.61
C ASN A 249 14.45 -6.46 14.25
N PHE A 250 13.41 -6.63 13.42
CA PHE A 250 13.30 -5.89 12.16
C PHE A 250 12.99 -4.42 12.37
N ARG A 251 12.16 -4.06 13.36
CA ARG A 251 11.93 -2.65 13.71
C ARG A 251 13.21 -1.98 14.17
N ASN A 252 13.95 -2.60 15.10
CA ASN A 252 15.24 -2.11 15.57
C ASN A 252 16.27 -2.00 14.41
N MET A 253 16.28 -2.94 13.48
CA MET A 253 17.12 -2.87 12.30
C MET A 253 16.74 -1.70 11.39
N CYS A 254 15.44 -1.48 11.14
CA CYS A 254 14.97 -0.32 10.37
C CYS A 254 15.44 1.00 10.99
N GLU A 255 15.34 1.15 12.32
CA GLU A 255 15.77 2.33 13.04
C GLU A 255 17.30 2.50 12.99
N LEU A 256 18.05 1.43 13.23
CA LEU A 256 19.53 1.46 13.22
C LEU A 256 20.08 1.82 11.84
N GLU A 257 19.59 1.16 10.79
CA GLU A 257 20.05 1.40 9.42
C GLU A 257 19.64 2.79 8.91
N SER A 258 18.52 3.30 9.41
CA SER A 258 18.04 4.65 9.08
C SER A 258 18.95 5.76 9.59
N ALA A 259 19.73 5.53 10.64
CA ALA A 259 20.68 6.49 11.15
C ALA A 259 21.79 6.83 10.15
N SER A 260 22.10 5.94 9.21
CA SER A 260 23.19 6.12 8.23
C SER A 260 22.93 7.26 7.24
N ASN A 261 21.68 7.58 6.94
CA ASN A 261 21.27 8.67 6.04
C ASN A 261 20.18 9.57 6.63
N MET A 262 19.97 9.50 7.96
CA MET A 262 19.02 10.31 8.72
C MET A 262 17.56 10.17 8.26
N LYS A 263 17.19 9.03 7.64
CA LYS A 263 15.79 8.79 7.26
C LYS A 263 14.94 8.58 8.52
N ARG A 264 13.71 9.05 8.47
CA ARG A 264 12.74 8.82 9.54
C ARG A 264 12.14 7.42 9.43
N VAL A 265 11.65 6.89 10.56
CA VAL A 265 10.97 5.58 10.62
C VAL A 265 9.70 5.76 11.42
N PHE A 266 8.57 5.31 10.88
CA PHE A 266 7.30 5.28 11.56
C PHE A 266 6.67 3.89 11.48
N PHE A 267 6.11 3.42 12.60
CA PHE A 267 5.30 2.22 12.64
C PHE A 267 3.89 2.59 13.11
N TRP A 268 2.89 2.22 12.31
CA TRP A 268 1.49 2.50 12.60
C TRP A 268 0.75 1.21 12.92
N LYS A 269 -0.25 1.31 13.76
CA LYS A 269 -1.07 0.17 14.13
C LYS A 269 -2.15 -0.06 13.09
N SER A 270 -1.94 -1.02 12.20
CA SER A 270 -2.91 -1.44 11.20
C SER A 270 -3.15 -2.96 11.16
N PHE A 271 -2.32 -3.73 11.89
CA PHE A 271 -2.43 -5.19 11.93
C PHE A 271 -3.64 -5.66 12.72
N ILE A 272 -4.32 -6.66 12.16
CA ILE A 272 -5.38 -7.43 12.80
C ILE A 272 -5.18 -8.90 12.38
N SER A 273 -5.27 -9.84 13.30
CA SER A 273 -5.15 -11.26 12.95
C SER A 273 -6.30 -11.72 12.04
N LEU A 274 -6.06 -12.72 11.18
CA LEU A 274 -7.11 -13.27 10.32
C LEU A 274 -8.27 -13.85 11.12
N ASP A 275 -7.98 -14.48 12.27
CA ASP A 275 -9.00 -15.04 13.15
C ASP A 275 -9.92 -13.96 13.71
N GLU A 276 -9.37 -12.82 14.11
CA GLU A 276 -10.15 -11.67 14.58
C GLU A 276 -10.99 -11.05 13.47
N LEU A 277 -10.40 -10.88 12.28
CA LEU A 277 -11.12 -10.42 11.09
C LEU A 277 -12.30 -11.32 10.74
N ASN A 278 -12.11 -12.63 10.81
CA ASN A 278 -13.15 -13.60 10.49
C ASN A 278 -14.23 -13.73 11.57
N SER A 279 -13.88 -13.48 12.84
CA SER A 279 -14.81 -13.64 13.97
C SER A 279 -15.74 -12.45 14.15
N THR A 280 -15.24 -11.23 14.02
CA THR A 280 -15.99 -9.99 14.26
C THR A 280 -15.68 -8.92 13.21
N PRO A 281 -15.94 -9.22 11.91
CA PRO A 281 -15.46 -8.37 10.80
C PRO A 281 -15.95 -6.93 10.90
N ASP A 282 -17.23 -6.71 11.16
CA ASP A 282 -17.83 -5.37 11.15
C ASP A 282 -17.17 -4.43 12.18
N LYS A 283 -17.00 -4.89 13.42
CA LYS A 283 -16.41 -4.11 14.49
C LYS A 283 -14.90 -3.91 14.28
N THR A 284 -14.22 -4.97 13.92
CA THR A 284 -12.76 -5.01 13.79
C THR A 284 -12.30 -4.13 12.64
N ILE A 285 -12.94 -4.26 11.47
CA ILE A 285 -12.60 -3.44 10.30
C ILE A 285 -12.99 -1.98 10.51
N ALA A 286 -14.15 -1.70 11.13
CA ALA A 286 -14.53 -0.32 11.44
C ALA A 286 -13.53 0.37 12.39
N ASN A 287 -13.05 -0.33 13.42
CA ASN A 287 -12.03 0.20 14.32
C ASN A 287 -10.69 0.45 13.60
N CYS A 288 -10.27 -0.47 12.75
CA CYS A 288 -9.06 -0.32 11.93
C CYS A 288 -9.21 0.89 10.98
N LEU A 289 -10.30 0.96 10.24
CA LEU A 289 -10.58 2.06 9.33
C LEU A 289 -10.57 3.42 10.04
N ASN A 290 -11.18 3.52 11.22
CA ASN A 290 -11.18 4.75 12.01
C ASN A 290 -9.76 5.14 12.47
N SER A 291 -8.92 4.17 12.84
CA SER A 291 -7.51 4.41 13.18
C SER A 291 -6.70 4.88 11.97
N LEU A 292 -6.96 4.32 10.79
CA LEU A 292 -6.27 4.68 9.55
C LEU A 292 -6.69 6.05 8.99
N LYS A 293 -7.90 6.53 9.30
CA LYS A 293 -8.40 7.85 8.91
C LYS A 293 -7.84 9.00 9.74
N ASP A 294 -6.61 8.89 10.20
CA ASP A 294 -5.92 9.97 10.91
C ASP A 294 -5.17 10.87 9.91
N PRO A 295 -5.56 12.17 9.78
CA PRO A 295 -4.87 13.08 8.87
C PRO A 295 -3.42 13.38 9.30
N TYR A 296 -3.06 13.16 10.57
CA TYR A 296 -1.68 13.29 11.03
C TYR A 296 -0.73 12.27 10.38
N HIS A 297 -1.23 11.15 9.88
CA HIS A 297 -0.42 10.24 9.05
C HIS A 297 0.14 10.94 7.81
N ILE A 298 -0.58 11.91 7.24
CA ILE A 298 -0.08 12.72 6.11
C ILE A 298 1.05 13.64 6.58
N LEU A 299 0.89 14.28 7.74
CA LEU A 299 1.89 15.21 8.29
C LEU A 299 3.21 14.49 8.62
N TYR A 300 3.14 13.29 9.19
CA TYR A 300 4.34 12.52 9.56
C TYR A 300 5.21 12.12 8.37
N VAL A 301 4.62 12.02 7.18
CA VAL A 301 5.33 11.64 5.95
C VAL A 301 5.65 12.83 5.05
N GLN A 302 5.70 14.04 5.63
CA GLN A 302 6.05 15.28 4.95
C GLN A 302 7.21 15.99 5.64
N GLU A 303 7.85 16.90 4.91
CA GLU A 303 8.79 17.90 5.42
C GLU A 303 8.06 19.23 5.62
N VAL A 304 8.55 20.05 6.57
CA VAL A 304 8.06 21.41 6.77
C VAL A 304 9.08 22.38 6.20
N LYS A 305 8.65 23.17 5.23
CA LYS A 305 9.46 24.24 4.64
C LYS A 305 8.97 25.60 5.09
N THR A 306 9.85 26.37 5.74
CA THR A 306 9.57 27.74 6.16
C THR A 306 10.20 28.73 5.19
N THR A 307 9.38 29.66 4.69
CA THR A 307 9.79 30.68 3.73
C THR A 307 9.74 32.06 4.39
N TRP A 308 10.79 32.83 4.21
CA TRP A 308 10.91 34.25 4.61
C TRP A 308 10.79 35.11 3.35
N HIS A 309 9.72 35.85 3.24
CA HIS A 309 9.49 36.75 2.12
C HIS A 309 9.57 38.20 2.59
N PRO A 310 10.54 39.00 2.10
CA PRO A 310 10.64 40.40 2.51
C PRO A 310 9.40 41.16 2.07
N VAL A 311 8.86 41.97 2.97
CA VAL A 311 7.74 42.89 2.69
C VAL A 311 8.32 44.28 2.59
N SER A 312 8.14 44.95 1.43
CA SER A 312 8.51 46.33 1.29
C SER A 312 7.65 47.23 2.17
N GLU A 313 8.25 48.25 2.77
CA GLU A 313 7.54 49.32 3.46
C GLU A 313 6.56 50.01 2.54
#